data_a2abf86d0b40450fb95c114ae6c6b15e
#
_entry.id   a2abf86d0b40450fb95c114ae6c6b15e
#
_cell.length_a   1.000
_cell.length_b   1.000
_cell.length_c   1.000
_cell.angle_alpha   90.00
_cell.angle_beta   90.00
_cell.angle_gamma   90.00
#
_symmetry.space_group_name_H-M   'P 1'
#
loop_
_entity.id
_entity.type
_entity.pdbx_description
1 polymer ?
#
loop_
_entity_poly.entity_id
_entity_poly.type
_entity_poly.pdbx_seq_one_letter_code
_entity_poly.pdbx_strand_id
1 'polypeptide(L)'
;METELISVIVPVYNVERYLRRCVDSILHQTYRNLEVLLVDDGSTDASGAICDKYAAQEERVTAVHQKNGGLSAARNAGLERAQGTYLCFVDSDDFLDSRMLETLCRDLQEQDADVAVVGFRMFEREEELAPAELAVPVQCMTGREAIRSTLV
;
A
#
# COMPACT_ATOMS: atom_id res chain seq x y z
N MET A 1 -6.53 -15.27 -17.45
CA MET A 1 -6.41 -15.55 -15.98
C MET A 1 -7.18 -14.49 -15.25
N GLU A 2 -8.08 -14.88 -14.37
CA GLU A 2 -8.67 -13.92 -13.45
C GLU A 2 -7.54 -13.36 -12.61
N THR A 3 -7.41 -12.04 -12.59
CA THR A 3 -6.44 -11.36 -11.74
C THR A 3 -7.00 -11.35 -10.32
N GLU A 4 -6.25 -11.86 -9.35
CA GLU A 4 -6.65 -11.87 -7.94
C GLU A 4 -6.86 -10.46 -7.41
N LEU A 5 -7.86 -10.26 -6.55
CA LEU A 5 -8.09 -8.97 -5.90
C LEU A 5 -6.99 -8.68 -4.87
N ILE A 6 -6.44 -7.48 -4.93
CA ILE A 6 -5.49 -6.97 -3.92
C ILE A 6 -6.22 -5.94 -3.05
N SER A 7 -6.24 -6.14 -1.74
CA SER A 7 -6.67 -5.13 -0.79
C SER A 7 -5.48 -4.28 -0.35
N VAL A 8 -5.50 -3.00 -0.70
CA VAL A 8 -4.48 -2.03 -0.28
C VAL A 8 -5.00 -1.26 0.93
N ILE A 9 -4.38 -1.46 2.08
CA ILE A 9 -4.75 -0.85 3.35
C ILE A 9 -3.82 0.32 3.63
N VAL A 10 -4.40 1.51 3.76
CA VAL A 10 -3.69 2.76 4.01
C VAL A 10 -4.17 3.34 5.36
N PRO A 11 -3.40 3.18 6.43
CA PRO A 11 -3.68 3.86 7.69
C PRO A 11 -3.40 5.36 7.56
N VAL A 12 -4.33 6.18 7.99
CA VAL A 12 -4.30 7.64 7.82
C VAL A 12 -4.42 8.33 9.17
N TYR A 13 -3.48 9.20 9.51
CA TYR A 13 -3.56 10.05 10.70
C TYR A 13 -2.74 11.33 10.51
N ASN A 14 -3.43 12.48 10.37
CA ASN A 14 -2.80 13.80 10.25
C ASN A 14 -1.72 13.89 9.16
N VAL A 15 -2.04 13.47 7.93
CA VAL A 15 -1.12 13.40 6.78
C VAL A 15 -1.66 14.13 5.55
N GLU A 16 -2.49 15.14 5.71
CA GLU A 16 -3.15 15.87 4.62
C GLU A 16 -2.21 16.31 3.49
N ARG A 17 -0.95 16.61 3.83
CA ARG A 17 0.06 17.05 2.89
C ARG A 17 0.48 15.97 1.89
N TYR A 18 0.51 14.71 2.31
CA TYR A 18 1.07 13.59 1.55
C TYR A 18 0.01 12.64 1.00
N LEU A 19 -1.15 12.57 1.66
CA LEU A 19 -2.20 11.58 1.41
C LEU A 19 -2.65 11.52 -0.05
N ARG A 20 -2.80 12.66 -0.72
CA ARG A 20 -3.23 12.69 -2.15
C ARG A 20 -2.24 11.98 -3.03
N ARG A 21 -0.93 12.26 -2.90
CA ARG A 21 0.12 11.61 -3.67
C ARG A 21 0.15 10.10 -3.42
N CYS A 22 -0.01 9.69 -2.17
CA CYS A 22 -0.11 8.28 -1.80
C CYS A 22 -1.27 7.60 -2.54
N VAL A 23 -2.48 8.08 -2.37
CA VAL A 23 -3.70 7.48 -2.97
C VAL A 23 -3.63 7.51 -4.49
N ASP A 24 -3.22 8.61 -5.09
CA ASP A 24 -3.06 8.73 -6.55
C ASP A 24 -2.08 7.68 -7.09
N SER A 25 -0.96 7.43 -6.40
CA SER A 25 0.02 6.42 -6.81
C SER A 25 -0.53 4.99 -6.77
N ILE A 26 -1.45 4.71 -5.84
CA ILE A 26 -2.15 3.41 -5.74
C ILE A 26 -3.18 3.29 -6.88
N LEU A 27 -3.97 4.32 -7.12
CA LEU A 27 -5.01 4.31 -8.16
C LEU A 27 -4.43 4.24 -9.58
N HIS A 28 -3.20 4.72 -9.79
CA HIS A 28 -2.49 4.69 -11.07
C HIS A 28 -1.61 3.44 -11.27
N GLN A 29 -1.70 2.44 -10.40
CA GLN A 29 -1.01 1.16 -10.59
C GLN A 29 -1.44 0.50 -11.91
N THR A 30 -0.51 -0.19 -12.57
CA THR A 30 -0.80 -1.01 -13.78
C THR A 30 -1.72 -2.18 -13.43
N TYR A 31 -1.61 -2.73 -12.23
CA TYR A 31 -2.54 -3.73 -11.71
C TYR A 31 -3.88 -3.07 -11.36
N ARG A 32 -4.98 -3.51 -11.99
CA ARG A 32 -6.27 -2.82 -11.91
C ARG A 32 -7.25 -3.44 -10.91
N ASN A 33 -7.16 -4.74 -10.66
CA ASN A 33 -8.07 -5.44 -9.75
C ASN A 33 -7.65 -5.24 -8.30
N LEU A 34 -7.92 -4.06 -7.77
CA LEU A 34 -7.59 -3.67 -6.42
C LEU A 34 -8.75 -2.93 -5.74
N GLU A 35 -8.84 -3.06 -4.44
CA GLU A 35 -9.61 -2.21 -3.54
C GLU A 35 -8.66 -1.43 -2.63
N VAL A 36 -9.04 -0.22 -2.27
CA VAL A 36 -8.25 0.67 -1.41
C VAL A 36 -9.05 1.00 -0.16
N LEU A 37 -8.52 0.65 0.99
CA LEU A 37 -9.13 0.90 2.30
C LEU A 37 -8.36 2.02 2.99
N LEU A 38 -8.90 3.25 2.94
CA LEU A 38 -8.36 4.41 3.64
C LEU A 38 -8.91 4.42 5.06
N VAL A 39 -8.09 4.09 6.05
CA VAL A 39 -8.51 4.02 7.44
C VAL A 39 -8.05 5.26 8.18
N ASP A 40 -8.94 6.23 8.31
CA ASP A 40 -8.73 7.46 9.07
C ASP A 40 -8.85 7.18 10.57
N ASP A 41 -7.73 7.20 11.26
CA ASP A 41 -7.59 6.93 12.70
C ASP A 41 -7.84 8.20 13.54
N GLY A 42 -8.92 8.90 13.24
CA GLY A 42 -9.36 10.08 13.99
C GLY A 42 -8.49 11.31 13.71
N SER A 43 -8.17 11.59 12.45
CA SER A 43 -7.42 12.78 12.06
C SER A 43 -8.13 14.07 12.47
N THR A 44 -7.35 15.08 12.83
CA THR A 44 -7.81 16.42 13.21
C THR A 44 -7.53 17.47 12.13
N ASP A 45 -6.80 17.10 11.09
CA ASP A 45 -6.52 17.90 9.89
C ASP A 45 -7.53 17.54 8.75
N ALA A 46 -7.24 17.93 7.53
CA ALA A 46 -8.10 17.64 6.38
C ALA A 46 -8.02 16.18 5.86
N SER A 47 -7.24 15.29 6.48
CA SER A 47 -7.04 13.90 6.01
C SER A 47 -8.35 13.14 5.90
N GLY A 48 -9.23 13.21 6.90
CA GLY A 48 -10.54 12.55 6.87
C GLY A 48 -11.40 13.00 5.69
N ALA A 49 -11.47 14.31 5.44
CA ALA A 49 -12.21 14.87 4.31
C ALA A 49 -11.61 14.48 2.95
N ILE A 50 -10.29 14.28 2.89
CA ILE A 50 -9.61 13.76 1.70
C ILE A 50 -10.01 12.31 1.45
N CYS A 51 -10.05 11.46 2.49
CA CYS A 51 -10.53 10.07 2.38
C CYS A 51 -11.94 10.00 1.82
N ASP A 52 -12.87 10.80 2.37
CA ASP A 52 -14.26 10.86 1.91
C ASP A 52 -14.37 11.29 0.44
N LYS A 53 -13.55 12.26 0.04
CA LYS A 53 -13.54 12.73 -1.35
C LYS A 53 -13.13 11.63 -2.31
N TYR A 54 -12.09 10.86 -2.00
CA TYR A 54 -11.67 9.72 -2.84
C TYR A 54 -12.74 8.63 -2.89
N ALA A 55 -13.33 8.27 -1.75
CA ALA A 55 -14.39 7.27 -1.69
C ALA A 55 -15.64 7.68 -2.48
N ALA A 56 -15.94 8.99 -2.58
CA ALA A 56 -17.06 9.49 -3.37
C ALA A 56 -16.77 9.51 -4.90
N GLN A 57 -15.52 9.52 -5.32
CA GLN A 57 -15.11 9.70 -6.72
C GLN A 57 -14.60 8.42 -7.37
N GLU A 58 -14.15 7.44 -6.60
CA GLU A 58 -13.50 6.22 -7.07
C GLU A 58 -14.14 5.00 -6.37
N GLU A 59 -14.83 4.17 -7.13
CA GLU A 59 -15.56 2.99 -6.63
C GLU A 59 -14.68 1.95 -5.93
N ARG A 60 -13.39 1.92 -6.27
CA ARG A 60 -12.41 1.02 -5.65
C ARG A 60 -11.96 1.50 -4.27
N VAL A 61 -12.35 2.70 -3.84
CA VAL A 61 -11.91 3.31 -2.58
C VAL A 61 -13.02 3.27 -1.54
N THR A 62 -12.69 2.80 -0.36
CA THR A 62 -13.56 2.86 0.83
C THR A 62 -12.86 3.67 1.93
N ALA A 63 -13.54 4.69 2.45
CA ALA A 63 -13.09 5.42 3.63
C ALA A 63 -13.70 4.80 4.90
N VAL A 64 -12.84 4.56 5.88
CA VAL A 64 -13.21 4.03 7.20
C VAL A 64 -12.73 5.03 8.24
N HIS A 65 -13.64 5.54 9.07
CA HIS A 65 -13.31 6.45 10.16
C HIS A 65 -13.41 5.73 11.49
N GLN A 66 -12.44 5.94 12.34
CA GLN A 66 -12.44 5.43 13.71
C GLN A 66 -11.89 6.44 14.70
N LYS A 67 -12.17 6.23 15.99
CA LYS A 67 -11.50 6.97 17.04
C LYS A 67 -10.03 6.55 17.07
N ASN A 68 -9.12 7.53 17.24
CA ASN A 68 -7.69 7.25 17.29
C ASN A 68 -7.36 6.09 18.23
N GLY A 69 -6.81 5.03 17.65
CA GLY A 69 -6.39 3.81 18.32
C GLY A 69 -4.93 3.44 18.01
N GLY A 70 -4.28 4.25 17.18
CA GLY A 70 -2.90 4.05 16.73
C GLY A 70 -2.78 3.18 15.46
N LEU A 71 -1.58 3.17 14.92
CA LEU A 71 -1.27 2.55 13.63
C LEU A 71 -1.73 1.09 13.51
N SER A 72 -1.48 0.30 14.55
CA SER A 72 -1.88 -1.13 14.56
C SER A 72 -3.39 -1.31 14.54
N ALA A 73 -4.14 -0.45 15.28
CA ALA A 73 -5.59 -0.48 15.28
C ALA A 73 -6.16 -0.11 13.90
N ALA A 74 -5.58 0.90 13.24
CA ALA A 74 -5.98 1.30 11.90
C ALA A 74 -5.71 0.19 10.87
N ARG A 75 -4.54 -0.47 10.92
CA ARG A 75 -4.23 -1.62 10.06
C ARG A 75 -5.20 -2.78 10.30
N ASN A 76 -5.52 -3.11 11.55
CA ASN A 76 -6.47 -4.16 11.88
C ASN A 76 -7.89 -3.84 11.38
N ALA A 77 -8.33 -2.60 11.52
CA ALA A 77 -9.63 -2.17 11.01
C ALA A 77 -9.74 -2.30 9.48
N GLY A 78 -8.63 -2.08 8.76
CA GLY A 78 -8.52 -2.36 7.34
C GLY A 78 -8.58 -3.85 7.04
N LEU A 79 -7.83 -4.67 7.78
CA LEU A 79 -7.83 -6.14 7.64
C LEU A 79 -9.22 -6.76 7.80
N GLU A 80 -10.00 -6.29 8.77
CA GLU A 80 -11.37 -6.78 9.01
C GLU A 80 -12.32 -6.52 7.83
N ARG A 81 -11.99 -5.58 6.94
CA ARG A 81 -12.81 -5.18 5.78
C ARG A 81 -12.26 -5.66 4.45
N ALA A 82 -11.00 -6.09 4.43
CA ALA A 82 -10.33 -6.55 3.24
C ALA A 82 -11.03 -7.79 2.63
N GLN A 83 -11.24 -7.76 1.32
CA GLN A 83 -11.87 -8.85 0.55
C GLN A 83 -10.91 -9.52 -0.42
N GLY A 84 -9.70 -8.95 -0.59
CA GLY A 84 -8.71 -9.43 -1.53
C GLY A 84 -8.04 -10.72 -1.12
N THR A 85 -7.61 -11.48 -2.10
CA THR A 85 -6.75 -12.66 -1.94
C THR A 85 -5.37 -12.25 -1.40
N TYR A 86 -4.89 -11.10 -1.86
CA TYR A 86 -3.64 -10.50 -1.40
C TYR A 86 -3.88 -9.22 -0.61
N LEU A 87 -3.00 -8.97 0.36
CA LEU A 87 -3.02 -7.79 1.20
C LEU A 87 -1.74 -6.98 0.99
N CYS A 88 -1.88 -5.66 0.86
CA CYS A 88 -0.77 -4.74 0.79
C CYS A 88 -0.98 -3.60 1.79
N PHE A 89 0.01 -3.31 2.63
CA PHE A 89 0.00 -2.15 3.50
C PHE A 89 0.86 -1.04 2.89
N VAL A 90 0.31 0.17 2.85
CA VAL A 90 1.01 1.36 2.35
C VAL A 90 0.89 2.46 3.39
N ASP A 91 2.00 2.99 3.84
CA ASP A 91 2.01 4.12 4.75
C ASP A 91 1.60 5.40 3.99
N SER A 92 0.74 6.20 4.61
CA SER A 92 0.03 7.30 3.93
C SER A 92 0.90 8.50 3.52
N ASP A 93 2.14 8.54 3.97
CA ASP A 93 3.17 9.51 3.56
C ASP A 93 4.11 8.98 2.45
N ASP A 94 3.98 7.71 2.10
CA ASP A 94 4.71 7.08 1.00
C ASP A 94 3.92 7.14 -0.33
N PHE A 95 4.58 6.79 -1.44
CA PHE A 95 3.93 6.56 -2.74
C PHE A 95 4.65 5.43 -3.50
N LEU A 96 3.92 4.81 -4.42
CA LEU A 96 4.32 3.59 -5.09
C LEU A 96 4.82 3.85 -6.51
N ASP A 97 5.81 3.06 -6.96
CA ASP A 97 6.08 2.91 -8.39
C ASP A 97 4.85 2.32 -9.09
N SER A 98 4.57 2.77 -10.31
CA SER A 98 3.34 2.42 -11.03
C SER A 98 3.17 0.92 -11.34
N ARG A 99 4.25 0.14 -11.32
CA ARG A 99 4.27 -1.31 -11.59
C ARG A 99 4.48 -2.16 -10.35
N MET A 100 4.53 -1.57 -9.16
CA MET A 100 4.88 -2.27 -7.94
C MET A 100 3.93 -3.42 -7.64
N LEU A 101 2.61 -3.19 -7.64
CA LEU A 101 1.63 -4.23 -7.32
C LEU A 101 1.59 -5.34 -8.37
N GLU A 102 1.74 -5.01 -9.65
CA GLU A 102 1.84 -6.00 -10.72
C GLU A 102 3.06 -6.90 -10.55
N THR A 103 4.21 -6.31 -10.24
CA THR A 103 5.45 -7.03 -10.01
C THR A 103 5.36 -7.95 -8.81
N LEU A 104 4.87 -7.45 -7.66
CA LEU A 104 4.70 -8.24 -6.44
C LEU A 104 3.73 -9.40 -6.64
N CYS A 105 2.58 -9.16 -7.27
CA CYS A 105 1.58 -10.19 -7.52
C CYS A 105 2.13 -11.29 -8.45
N ARG A 106 2.83 -10.90 -9.52
CA ARG A 106 3.49 -11.85 -10.42
C ARG A 106 4.51 -12.69 -9.66
N ASP A 107 5.38 -12.08 -8.89
CA ASP A 107 6.44 -12.77 -8.16
C ASP A 107 5.88 -13.75 -7.12
N LEU A 108 4.78 -13.39 -6.42
CA LEU A 108 4.05 -14.30 -5.53
C LEU A 108 3.56 -15.55 -6.27
N GLN A 109 2.95 -15.35 -7.44
CA GLN A 109 2.37 -16.45 -8.23
C GLN A 109 3.44 -17.33 -8.89
N GLU A 110 4.48 -16.73 -9.47
CA GLU A 110 5.56 -17.48 -10.15
C GLU A 110 6.42 -18.29 -9.18
N GLN A 111 6.56 -17.81 -7.96
CA GLN A 111 7.42 -18.47 -6.94
C GLN A 111 6.62 -19.29 -5.93
N ASP A 112 5.28 -19.34 -6.04
CA ASP A 112 4.38 -19.99 -5.07
C ASP A 112 4.71 -19.53 -3.64
N ALA A 113 4.87 -18.22 -3.47
CA ALA A 113 5.32 -17.60 -2.24
C ALA A 113 4.17 -16.98 -1.44
N ASP A 114 4.27 -17.00 -0.11
CA ASP A 114 3.28 -16.40 0.78
C ASP A 114 3.46 -14.88 0.94
N VAL A 115 4.70 -14.39 0.76
CA VAL A 115 5.07 -12.97 0.95
C VAL A 115 6.03 -12.52 -0.13
N ALA A 116 5.75 -11.38 -0.74
CA ALA A 116 6.69 -10.67 -1.60
C ALA A 116 7.05 -9.31 -0.99
N VAL A 117 8.31 -8.94 -1.08
CA VAL A 117 8.83 -7.68 -0.51
C VAL A 117 9.62 -6.95 -1.57
N VAL A 118 9.44 -5.66 -1.68
CA VAL A 118 10.23 -4.77 -2.52
C VAL A 118 11.08 -3.83 -1.67
N GLY A 119 12.18 -3.34 -2.26
CA GLY A 119 12.96 -2.29 -1.67
C GLY A 119 12.24 -0.93 -1.71
N PHE A 120 12.74 0.01 -0.94
CA PHE A 120 12.29 1.39 -0.96
C PHE A 120 13.47 2.32 -1.20
N ARG A 121 13.16 3.53 -1.67
CA ARG A 121 14.14 4.59 -1.83
C ARG A 121 13.66 5.85 -1.10
N MET A 122 14.52 6.40 -0.24
CA MET A 122 14.30 7.69 0.39
C MET A 122 14.84 8.80 -0.52
N PHE A 123 14.14 9.91 -0.60
CA PHE A 123 14.56 11.12 -1.29
C PHE A 123 14.10 12.36 -0.50
N GLU A 124 14.89 13.40 -0.58
CA GLU A 124 14.59 14.67 0.10
C GLU A 124 13.87 15.65 -0.82
N ARG A 125 14.00 15.50 -2.14
CA ARG A 125 13.45 16.41 -3.17
C ARG A 125 12.74 15.64 -4.26
N GLU A 126 11.63 16.18 -4.76
CA GLU A 126 10.87 15.59 -5.88
C GLU A 126 11.69 15.45 -7.17
N GLU A 127 12.68 16.32 -7.38
CA GLU A 127 13.59 16.26 -8.53
C GLU A 127 14.47 15.01 -8.56
N GLU A 128 14.59 14.29 -7.44
CA GLU A 128 15.35 13.05 -7.30
C GLU A 128 14.56 11.81 -7.75
N LEU A 129 13.30 12.00 -8.15
CA LEU A 129 12.36 10.95 -8.57
C LEU A 129 12.58 10.44 -10.00
N ALA A 130 13.77 10.55 -10.56
CA ALA A 130 14.07 9.95 -11.85
C ALA A 130 13.77 8.43 -11.79
N PRO A 131 13.09 7.87 -12.81
CA PRO A 131 12.81 6.44 -12.86
C PRO A 131 14.14 5.69 -12.80
N ALA A 132 14.38 5.04 -11.68
CA ALA A 132 15.52 4.14 -11.56
C ALA A 132 15.03 2.76 -12.02
N GLU A 133 15.51 2.30 -13.15
CA GLU A 133 15.46 0.89 -13.51
C GLU A 133 16.39 0.13 -12.56
N LEU A 134 15.90 -0.14 -11.35
CA LEU A 134 16.56 -1.04 -10.43
C LEU A 134 16.08 -2.45 -10.75
N ALA A 135 16.72 -3.10 -11.68
CA ALA A 135 16.60 -4.54 -11.83
C ALA A 135 17.28 -5.22 -10.63
N VAL A 136 16.55 -5.32 -9.52
CA VAL A 136 17.00 -6.14 -8.39
C VAL A 136 16.61 -7.58 -8.68
N PRO A 137 17.57 -8.54 -8.62
CA PRO A 137 17.24 -9.93 -8.83
C PRO A 137 16.25 -10.42 -7.77
N VAL A 138 15.22 -11.16 -8.20
CA VAL A 138 14.30 -11.82 -7.30
C VAL A 138 15.06 -12.87 -6.48
N GLN A 139 14.97 -12.79 -5.16
CA GLN A 139 15.55 -13.77 -4.26
C GLN A 139 14.41 -14.50 -3.53
N CYS A 140 14.31 -15.81 -3.73
CA CYS A 140 13.42 -16.66 -2.94
C CYS A 140 14.16 -17.16 -1.70
N MET A 141 13.50 -17.01 -0.56
CA MET A 141 14.02 -17.50 0.71
C MET A 141 12.89 -18.06 1.58
N THR A 142 13.22 -18.99 2.44
CA THR A 142 12.28 -19.49 3.47
C THR A 142 12.03 -18.42 4.51
N GLY A 143 10.89 -18.47 5.21
CA GLY A 143 10.59 -17.53 6.29
C GLY A 143 11.68 -17.48 7.37
N ARG A 144 12.37 -18.61 7.62
CA ARG A 144 13.49 -18.66 8.56
C ARG A 144 14.73 -17.92 8.06
N GLU A 145 15.02 -17.97 6.77
CA GLU A 145 16.11 -17.21 6.14
C GLU A 145 15.78 -15.71 6.10
N ALA A 146 14.53 -15.35 5.79
CA ALA A 146 14.07 -13.98 5.80
C ALA A 146 14.23 -13.34 7.19
N ILE A 147 13.84 -14.02 8.27
CA ILE A 147 14.02 -13.54 9.66
C ILE A 147 15.50 -13.29 9.95
N ARG A 148 16.39 -14.19 9.53
CA ARG A 148 17.84 -14.03 9.75
C ARG A 148 18.44 -12.86 8.99
N SER A 149 17.96 -12.59 7.77
CA SER A 149 18.46 -11.47 6.95
C SER A 149 18.03 -10.10 7.47
N THR A 150 16.94 -10.04 8.24
CA THR A 150 16.40 -8.79 8.80
C THR A 150 17.04 -8.40 10.14
N LEU A 151 17.75 -9.32 10.80
CA LEU A 151 18.37 -9.13 12.10
C LEU A 151 19.86 -8.68 12.04
N VAL A 152 20.34 -8.24 10.89
CA VAL A 152 21.73 -7.76 10.69
C VAL A 152 21.81 -6.25 10.66
#